data_58501f4ff21e90511511a37231248539
#
_entry.id   58501f4ff21e90511511a37231248539
#
_cell.length_a   1.000
_cell.length_b   1.000
_cell.length_c   1.000
_cell.angle_alpha   90.00
_cell.angle_beta   90.00
_cell.angle_gamma   90.00
#
_symmetry.space_group_name_H-M   'P 1'
#
loop_
_entity.id
_entity.type
_entity.pdbx_description
1 polymer ?
#
loop_
_entity_poly.entity_id
_entity_poly.type
_entity_poly.pdbx_seq_one_letter_code
_entity_poly.pdbx_strand_id
1 'polypeptide(L)'
;MLKLINICKDYFAGDNVTHALADVNLEFRKNEFVSVLGPSGCGKTTLLNIIGGLDRYQKGNLILDDKSTSDFSDNEWDSYRNSTIGFVFQNYNLITHLTVIENVEIALTLSGIGLSERKKRAREALEKVGLGDQLNKRPTQLSGGQMQRVAIARAIVNNPKILLADEPTGAIDSKTSIAVLDILKDISSEYLVIMVTHNTKLAERYSDRIIKLLDGRVTEDSRSYAKSDEVIFMEKLKNRKVSMSFLTALKSSFRNLISKRTRTIITAFAGSIGIIGIALVLALSNGMTLYVDSMQSDTLAGFPLTVNRTVNTTGNFMESRRERV
;
A
#
# COMPACT_ATOMS: atom_id res chain seq x y z
N MET A 1 10.61 -23.62 7.29
CA MET A 1 10.33 -23.36 8.70
C MET A 1 10.84 -21.97 9.07
N LEU A 2 10.26 -21.32 10.10
CA LEU A 2 10.60 -19.94 10.48
C LEU A 2 11.56 -19.93 11.67
N LYS A 3 12.72 -19.27 11.53
CA LYS A 3 13.71 -19.09 12.61
C LYS A 3 14.12 -17.63 12.70
N LEU A 4 14.23 -17.10 13.91
CA LEU A 4 14.80 -15.80 14.24
C LEU A 4 16.09 -16.06 15.02
N ILE A 5 17.19 -15.47 14.60
CA ILE A 5 18.50 -15.63 15.21
C ILE A 5 19.04 -14.23 15.55
N ASN A 6 19.19 -13.94 16.85
CA ASN A 6 19.75 -12.72 17.40
C ASN A 6 19.12 -11.44 16.79
N ILE A 7 17.79 -11.44 16.58
CA ILE A 7 17.07 -10.30 16.00
C ILE A 7 17.10 -9.11 16.97
N CYS A 8 17.60 -7.98 16.47
CA CYS A 8 17.57 -6.69 17.16
C CYS A 8 16.88 -5.64 16.31
N LYS A 9 16.09 -4.77 16.97
CA LYS A 9 15.41 -3.63 16.35
C LYS A 9 15.39 -2.42 17.26
N ASP A 10 15.90 -1.31 16.75
CA ASP A 10 15.90 -0.01 17.41
C ASP A 10 15.10 0.99 16.58
N TYR A 11 14.37 1.89 17.26
CA TYR A 11 13.75 3.04 16.66
C TYR A 11 14.41 4.32 17.17
N PHE A 12 14.66 5.25 16.26
CA PHE A 12 15.30 6.52 16.53
C PHE A 12 14.28 7.66 16.41
N ALA A 13 14.14 8.46 17.46
CA ALA A 13 13.27 9.65 17.48
C ALA A 13 14.10 10.84 17.98
N GLY A 14 14.77 11.55 17.07
CA GLY A 14 15.80 12.54 17.42
C GLY A 14 16.95 11.87 18.17
N ASP A 15 17.28 12.37 19.36
CA ASP A 15 18.35 11.82 20.20
C ASP A 15 17.93 10.60 21.03
N ASN A 16 16.63 10.27 21.04
CA ASN A 16 16.12 9.14 21.81
C ASN A 16 16.19 7.86 21.00
N VAL A 17 16.75 6.79 21.60
CA VAL A 17 16.79 5.44 21.05
C VAL A 17 15.86 4.54 21.86
N THR A 18 14.92 3.87 21.18
CA THR A 18 14.04 2.88 21.78
C THR A 18 14.43 1.50 21.29
N HIS A 19 14.95 0.66 22.18
CA HIS A 19 15.29 -0.73 21.88
C HIS A 19 14.02 -1.58 21.87
N ALA A 20 13.43 -1.78 20.70
CA ALA A 20 12.17 -2.48 20.56
C ALA A 20 12.33 -4.00 20.62
N LEU A 21 13.43 -4.54 20.09
CA LEU A 21 13.82 -5.96 20.20
C LEU A 21 15.32 -6.06 20.47
N ALA A 22 15.68 -6.96 21.39
CA ALA A 22 17.05 -7.19 21.80
C ALA A 22 17.34 -8.69 21.89
N ASP A 23 18.13 -9.19 20.93
CA ASP A 23 18.66 -10.55 20.92
C ASP A 23 17.58 -11.65 20.90
N VAL A 24 16.52 -11.44 20.10
CA VAL A 24 15.40 -12.37 20.02
C VAL A 24 15.79 -13.60 19.21
N ASN A 25 15.70 -14.75 19.87
CA ASN A 25 15.94 -16.08 19.30
C ASN A 25 14.68 -16.92 19.43
N LEU A 26 14.07 -17.28 18.31
CA LEU A 26 12.83 -18.06 18.25
C LEU A 26 12.85 -18.99 17.05
N GLU A 27 12.26 -20.16 17.21
CA GLU A 27 12.05 -21.12 16.14
C GLU A 27 10.61 -21.62 16.19
N PHE A 28 9.90 -21.63 15.04
CA PHE A 28 8.48 -21.99 14.98
C PHE A 28 8.27 -23.26 14.18
N ARG A 29 7.32 -24.08 14.63
CA ARG A 29 6.85 -25.28 13.93
C ARG A 29 5.84 -24.93 12.86
N LYS A 30 5.63 -25.81 11.91
CA LYS A 30 4.46 -25.74 11.02
C LYS A 30 3.20 -26.08 11.83
N ASN A 31 2.07 -25.51 11.42
CA ASN A 31 0.75 -25.88 11.95
C ASN A 31 0.69 -25.81 13.50
N GLU A 32 1.15 -24.69 14.05
CA GLU A 32 1.18 -24.42 15.48
C GLU A 32 0.43 -23.11 15.76
N PHE A 33 -0.35 -23.06 16.83
CA PHE A 33 -0.92 -21.82 17.35
C PHE A 33 -0.03 -21.28 18.47
N VAL A 34 0.69 -20.20 18.18
CA VAL A 34 1.61 -19.55 19.12
C VAL A 34 1.05 -18.22 19.57
N SER A 35 0.97 -17.98 20.89
CA SER A 35 0.69 -16.64 21.43
C SER A 35 1.95 -16.00 21.97
N VAL A 36 2.16 -14.74 21.60
CA VAL A 36 3.19 -13.85 22.16
C VAL A 36 2.51 -12.91 23.17
N LEU A 37 2.82 -13.09 24.43
CA LEU A 37 2.31 -12.30 25.56
C LEU A 37 3.33 -11.28 26.04
N GLY A 38 2.86 -10.15 26.54
CA GLY A 38 3.68 -9.14 27.21
C GLY A 38 2.94 -7.82 27.41
N PRO A 39 3.47 -6.92 28.23
CA PRO A 39 2.87 -5.60 28.47
C PRO A 39 2.86 -4.75 27.19
N SER A 40 2.09 -3.65 27.21
CA SER A 40 2.10 -2.69 26.10
C SER A 40 3.50 -2.09 25.93
N GLY A 41 3.95 -1.92 24.69
CA GLY A 41 5.27 -1.35 24.39
C GLY A 41 6.46 -2.31 24.48
N CYS A 42 6.28 -3.58 24.88
CA CYS A 42 7.41 -4.53 25.02
C CYS A 42 7.96 -5.10 23.68
N GLY A 43 7.49 -4.62 22.53
CA GLY A 43 8.03 -5.04 21.22
C GLY A 43 7.21 -6.10 20.46
N LYS A 44 6.01 -6.51 20.93
CA LYS A 44 5.18 -7.57 20.31
C LYS A 44 4.81 -7.27 18.85
N THR A 45 4.22 -6.09 18.60
CA THR A 45 3.85 -5.65 17.23
C THR A 45 5.10 -5.48 16.36
N THR A 46 6.22 -5.02 16.94
CA THR A 46 7.50 -4.95 16.21
C THR A 46 7.98 -6.33 15.77
N LEU A 47 7.87 -7.34 16.67
CA LEU A 47 8.20 -8.72 16.32
C LEU A 47 7.33 -9.25 15.17
N LEU A 48 6.00 -9.04 15.23
CA LEU A 48 5.10 -9.40 14.13
C LEU A 48 5.45 -8.69 12.82
N ASN A 49 5.75 -7.40 12.87
CA ASN A 49 6.11 -6.62 11.68
C ASN A 49 7.40 -7.12 11.04
N ILE A 50 8.39 -7.50 11.82
CA ILE A 50 9.65 -8.09 11.32
C ILE A 50 9.38 -9.46 10.69
N ILE A 51 8.65 -10.34 11.38
CA ILE A 51 8.26 -11.65 10.84
C ILE A 51 7.44 -11.47 9.55
N GLY A 52 6.54 -10.49 9.52
CA GLY A 52 5.69 -10.19 8.36
C GLY A 52 6.41 -9.48 7.21
N GLY A 53 7.67 -9.06 7.40
CA GLY A 53 8.43 -8.29 6.40
C GLY A 53 7.88 -6.88 6.18
N LEU A 54 7.08 -6.34 7.14
CA LEU A 54 6.56 -4.98 7.13
C LEU A 54 7.61 -3.98 7.65
N ASP A 55 8.53 -4.46 8.48
CA ASP A 55 9.69 -3.70 8.98
C ASP A 55 10.97 -4.53 8.85
N ARG A 56 12.11 -3.86 8.86
CA ARG A 56 13.45 -4.48 8.74
C ARG A 56 14.14 -4.52 10.09
N TYR A 57 14.78 -5.62 10.42
CA TYR A 57 15.67 -5.73 11.57
C TYR A 57 17.04 -5.09 11.27
N GLN A 58 17.78 -4.61 12.29
CA GLN A 58 19.14 -4.07 12.13
C GLN A 58 20.22 -5.12 12.30
N LYS A 59 20.01 -6.09 13.21
CA LYS A 59 20.97 -7.16 13.47
C LYS A 59 20.25 -8.49 13.57
N GLY A 60 20.99 -9.57 13.34
CA GLY A 60 20.47 -10.92 13.39
C GLY A 60 20.11 -11.47 12.02
N ASN A 61 19.33 -12.54 11.99
CA ASN A 61 18.88 -13.17 10.76
C ASN A 61 17.49 -13.77 10.92
N LEU A 62 16.62 -13.50 9.96
CA LEU A 62 15.32 -14.16 9.81
C LEU A 62 15.47 -15.22 8.71
N ILE A 63 15.25 -16.48 9.05
CA ILE A 63 15.38 -17.61 8.13
C ILE A 63 14.01 -18.19 7.87
N LEU A 64 13.67 -18.35 6.60
CA LEU A 64 12.45 -19.01 6.15
C LEU A 64 12.78 -20.16 5.20
N ASP A 65 12.35 -21.37 5.54
CA ASP A 65 12.61 -22.60 4.75
C ASP A 65 14.10 -22.68 4.32
N ASP A 66 15.01 -22.49 5.29
CA ASP A 66 16.47 -22.52 5.16
C ASP A 66 17.07 -21.40 4.28
N LYS A 67 16.28 -20.42 3.89
CA LYS A 67 16.73 -19.22 3.17
C LYS A 67 16.79 -18.01 4.10
N SER A 68 17.95 -17.37 4.17
CA SER A 68 18.12 -16.12 4.90
C SER A 68 17.39 -14.98 4.20
N THR A 69 16.69 -14.15 4.96
CA THR A 69 16.02 -12.96 4.42
C THR A 69 16.95 -11.75 4.32
N SER A 70 18.19 -11.83 4.87
CA SER A 70 19.21 -10.79 4.69
C SER A 70 19.57 -10.58 3.23
N ASP A 71 19.46 -11.64 2.42
CA ASP A 71 19.82 -11.66 1.01
C ASP A 71 18.63 -11.36 0.08
N PHE A 72 17.45 -11.08 0.65
CA PHE A 72 16.24 -10.82 -0.13
C PHE A 72 16.31 -9.45 -0.82
N SER A 73 16.12 -9.46 -2.13
CA SER A 73 15.78 -8.28 -2.92
C SER A 73 14.37 -7.77 -2.56
N ASP A 74 14.04 -6.53 -2.95
CA ASP A 74 12.71 -5.97 -2.71
C ASP A 74 11.60 -6.81 -3.36
N ASN A 75 11.83 -7.37 -4.55
CA ASN A 75 10.89 -8.28 -5.21
C ASN A 75 10.67 -9.60 -4.43
N GLU A 76 11.69 -10.11 -3.76
CA GLU A 76 11.57 -11.30 -2.92
C GLU A 76 10.80 -11.00 -1.63
N TRP A 77 11.01 -9.81 -1.04
CA TRP A 77 10.19 -9.33 0.06
C TRP A 77 8.72 -9.12 -0.33
N ASP A 78 8.44 -8.59 -1.52
CA ASP A 78 7.07 -8.46 -2.03
C ASP A 78 6.43 -9.83 -2.25
N SER A 79 7.16 -10.78 -2.82
CA SER A 79 6.71 -12.16 -2.97
C SER A 79 6.44 -12.83 -1.61
N TYR A 80 7.34 -12.63 -0.64
CA TYR A 80 7.20 -13.12 0.72
C TYR A 80 5.92 -12.61 1.38
N ARG A 81 5.71 -11.29 1.39
CA ARG A 81 4.50 -10.67 1.95
C ARG A 81 3.22 -11.15 1.29
N ASN A 82 3.24 -11.30 -0.03
CA ASN A 82 2.03 -11.63 -0.78
C ASN A 82 1.67 -13.13 -0.78
N SER A 83 2.67 -14.01 -0.74
CA SER A 83 2.45 -15.46 -0.90
C SER A 83 2.67 -16.28 0.37
N THR A 84 3.43 -15.77 1.34
CA THR A 84 3.82 -16.54 2.53
C THR A 84 3.14 -16.05 3.79
N ILE A 85 2.82 -14.76 3.86
CA ILE A 85 2.25 -14.12 5.05
C ILE A 85 0.79 -13.76 4.83
N GLY A 86 -0.07 -14.11 5.79
CA GLY A 86 -1.38 -13.51 6.00
C GLY A 86 -1.33 -12.60 7.23
N PHE A 87 -1.91 -11.40 7.17
CA PHE A 87 -1.88 -10.47 8.29
C PHE A 87 -3.30 -10.08 8.73
N VAL A 88 -3.59 -10.26 10.02
CA VAL A 88 -4.84 -9.87 10.68
C VAL A 88 -4.53 -8.75 11.66
N PHE A 89 -4.99 -7.54 11.37
CA PHE A 89 -4.75 -6.34 12.17
C PHE A 89 -5.82 -6.13 13.24
N GLN A 90 -5.47 -5.47 14.33
CA GLN A 90 -6.38 -5.08 15.42
C GLN A 90 -7.56 -4.23 14.92
N ASN A 91 -7.32 -3.27 14.03
CA ASN A 91 -8.31 -2.34 13.49
C ASN A 91 -8.93 -2.83 12.17
N TYR A 92 -8.97 -4.13 11.90
CA TYR A 92 -9.51 -4.78 10.70
C TYR A 92 -8.87 -4.32 9.38
N ASN A 93 -8.53 -3.04 9.23
CA ASN A 93 -7.99 -2.40 8.01
C ASN A 93 -8.80 -2.74 6.75
N LEU A 94 -10.14 -2.73 6.87
CA LEU A 94 -11.05 -2.92 5.75
C LEU A 94 -11.29 -1.61 5.01
N ILE A 95 -11.40 -1.71 3.70
CA ILE A 95 -11.69 -0.58 2.82
C ILE A 95 -13.21 -0.37 2.83
N THR A 96 -13.67 0.70 3.46
CA THR A 96 -15.09 0.93 3.78
C THR A 96 -16.02 1.10 2.57
N HIS A 97 -15.50 1.57 1.44
CA HIS A 97 -16.26 1.74 0.21
C HIS A 97 -16.34 0.48 -0.67
N LEU A 98 -15.56 -0.55 -0.35
CA LEU A 98 -15.62 -1.86 -0.99
C LEU A 98 -16.59 -2.78 -0.26
N THR A 99 -17.17 -3.73 -0.99
CA THR A 99 -17.97 -4.81 -0.40
C THR A 99 -17.07 -5.81 0.34
N VAL A 100 -17.68 -6.70 1.11
CA VAL A 100 -16.98 -7.77 1.84
C VAL A 100 -16.15 -8.63 0.89
N ILE A 101 -16.75 -9.11 -0.20
CA ILE A 101 -16.01 -9.93 -1.18
C ILE A 101 -14.87 -9.16 -1.84
N GLU A 102 -15.08 -7.89 -2.17
CA GLU A 102 -14.05 -7.05 -2.77
C GLU A 102 -12.88 -6.76 -1.82
N ASN A 103 -13.13 -6.65 -0.51
CA ASN A 103 -12.08 -6.54 0.51
C ASN A 103 -11.19 -7.79 0.58
N VAL A 104 -11.74 -8.96 0.28
CA VAL A 104 -10.96 -10.21 0.23
C VAL A 104 -10.27 -10.36 -1.13
N GLU A 105 -10.97 -10.05 -2.25
CA GLU A 105 -10.40 -10.10 -3.61
C GLU A 105 -9.14 -9.25 -3.78
N ILE A 106 -9.02 -8.11 -3.06
CA ILE A 106 -7.89 -7.19 -3.21
C ILE A 106 -6.55 -7.87 -2.88
N ALA A 107 -6.51 -8.81 -1.93
CA ALA A 107 -5.32 -9.56 -1.59
C ALA A 107 -4.84 -10.45 -2.76
N LEU A 108 -5.75 -10.88 -3.64
CA LEU A 108 -5.43 -11.69 -4.82
C LEU A 108 -5.02 -10.85 -6.04
N THR A 109 -5.13 -9.51 -5.95
CA THR A 109 -4.89 -8.62 -7.10
C THR A 109 -3.45 -8.68 -7.59
N LEU A 110 -2.50 -8.84 -6.66
CA LEU A 110 -1.07 -8.92 -6.94
C LEU A 110 -0.60 -10.33 -7.34
N SER A 111 -1.47 -11.35 -7.22
CA SER A 111 -1.11 -12.74 -7.49
C SER A 111 -1.23 -13.15 -8.96
N GLY A 112 -1.58 -12.21 -9.87
CA GLY A 112 -1.73 -12.49 -11.30
C GLY A 112 -2.93 -13.37 -11.66
N ILE A 113 -3.87 -13.58 -10.73
CA ILE A 113 -5.03 -14.46 -10.88
C ILE A 113 -6.16 -13.73 -11.62
N GLY A 114 -6.84 -14.39 -12.56
CA GLY A 114 -7.96 -13.84 -13.30
C GLY A 114 -9.18 -13.52 -12.43
N LEU A 115 -10.02 -12.58 -12.87
CA LEU A 115 -11.17 -12.06 -12.10
C LEU A 115 -12.14 -13.14 -11.61
N SER A 116 -12.46 -14.13 -12.45
CA SER A 116 -13.38 -15.21 -12.11
C SER A 116 -12.84 -16.07 -10.96
N GLU A 117 -11.59 -16.45 -11.05
CA GLU A 117 -10.90 -17.27 -10.04
C GLU A 117 -10.72 -16.48 -8.73
N ARG A 118 -10.41 -15.17 -8.79
CA ARG A 118 -10.35 -14.33 -7.59
C ARG A 118 -11.68 -14.30 -6.84
N LYS A 119 -12.80 -14.10 -7.54
CA LYS A 119 -14.12 -14.12 -6.94
C LYS A 119 -14.45 -15.46 -6.29
N LYS A 120 -14.11 -16.57 -6.96
CA LYS A 120 -14.32 -17.91 -6.44
C LYS A 120 -13.54 -18.11 -5.13
N ARG A 121 -12.23 -17.83 -5.12
CA ARG A 121 -11.38 -17.98 -3.93
C ARG A 121 -11.80 -17.06 -2.78
N ALA A 122 -12.16 -15.80 -3.10
CA ALA A 122 -12.65 -14.86 -2.09
C ALA A 122 -13.96 -15.36 -1.44
N ARG A 123 -14.88 -15.94 -2.22
CA ARG A 123 -16.10 -16.55 -1.71
C ARG A 123 -15.77 -17.74 -0.80
N GLU A 124 -14.94 -18.67 -1.25
CA GLU A 124 -14.52 -19.85 -0.47
C GLU A 124 -13.88 -19.44 0.87
N ALA A 125 -12.99 -18.41 0.85
CA ALA A 125 -12.39 -17.89 2.06
C ALA A 125 -13.43 -17.26 3.03
N LEU A 126 -14.44 -16.58 2.51
CA LEU A 126 -15.54 -16.01 3.30
C LEU A 126 -16.47 -17.08 3.86
N GLU A 127 -16.73 -18.14 3.12
CA GLU A 127 -17.48 -19.31 3.58
C GLU A 127 -16.75 -20.03 4.73
N LYS A 128 -15.42 -20.21 4.64
CA LYS A 128 -14.59 -20.76 5.73
C LYS A 128 -14.73 -20.01 7.06
N VAL A 129 -14.97 -18.70 7.02
CA VAL A 129 -15.17 -17.87 8.23
C VAL A 129 -16.64 -17.61 8.57
N GLY A 130 -17.58 -18.30 7.90
CA GLY A 130 -19.02 -18.20 8.15
C GLY A 130 -19.64 -16.87 7.71
N LEU A 131 -19.22 -16.31 6.57
CA LEU A 131 -19.71 -15.06 6.00
C LEU A 131 -20.17 -15.20 4.53
N GLY A 132 -20.50 -16.40 4.08
CA GLY A 132 -20.93 -16.67 2.71
C GLY A 132 -22.20 -15.95 2.28
N ASP A 133 -23.08 -15.57 3.22
CA ASP A 133 -24.32 -14.81 3.02
C ASP A 133 -24.13 -13.27 3.04
N GLN A 134 -22.93 -12.77 3.41
CA GLN A 134 -22.66 -11.35 3.63
C GLN A 134 -21.82 -10.69 2.50
N LEU A 135 -21.61 -11.37 1.38
CA LEU A 135 -20.63 -11.02 0.34
C LEU A 135 -20.77 -9.59 -0.21
N ASN A 136 -22.00 -9.13 -0.38
CA ASN A 136 -22.32 -7.84 -1.00
C ASN A 136 -22.46 -6.68 -0.01
N LYS A 137 -22.40 -6.95 1.30
CA LYS A 137 -22.43 -5.90 2.32
C LYS A 137 -21.13 -5.10 2.32
N ARG A 138 -21.18 -3.90 2.89
CA ARG A 138 -20.01 -3.07 3.15
C ARG A 138 -19.56 -3.20 4.62
N PRO A 139 -18.31 -2.92 4.96
CA PRO A 139 -17.81 -2.98 6.34
C PRO A 139 -18.68 -2.18 7.33
N THR A 140 -19.23 -1.03 6.91
CA THR A 140 -20.12 -0.19 7.74
C THR A 140 -21.45 -0.83 8.10
N GLN A 141 -21.82 -1.96 7.48
CA GLN A 141 -23.04 -2.72 7.71
C GLN A 141 -22.78 -4.00 8.54
N LEU A 142 -21.55 -4.18 9.04
CA LEU A 142 -21.11 -5.36 9.77
C LEU A 142 -20.83 -5.04 11.23
N SER A 143 -21.00 -6.05 12.10
CA SER A 143 -20.50 -5.99 13.47
C SER A 143 -18.97 -6.07 13.52
N GLY A 144 -18.35 -5.65 14.65
CA GLY A 144 -16.90 -5.76 14.84
C GLY A 144 -16.35 -7.17 14.59
N GLY A 145 -17.01 -8.19 15.13
CA GLY A 145 -16.60 -9.57 14.91
C GLY A 145 -16.80 -10.07 13.47
N GLN A 146 -17.82 -9.57 12.75
CA GLN A 146 -17.95 -9.85 11.33
C GLN A 146 -16.85 -9.19 10.52
N MET A 147 -16.48 -7.94 10.85
CA MET A 147 -15.34 -7.25 10.22
C MET A 147 -14.02 -7.99 10.46
N GLN A 148 -13.82 -8.52 11.68
CA GLN A 148 -12.63 -9.32 12.00
C GLN A 148 -12.59 -10.62 11.20
N ARG A 149 -13.72 -11.30 11.04
CA ARG A 149 -13.80 -12.50 10.20
C ARG A 149 -13.53 -12.19 8.72
N VAL A 150 -13.96 -11.04 8.19
CA VAL A 150 -13.56 -10.59 6.84
C VAL A 150 -12.04 -10.36 6.75
N ALA A 151 -11.43 -9.76 7.79
CA ALA A 151 -9.97 -9.57 7.83
C ALA A 151 -9.21 -10.90 7.85
N ILE A 152 -9.72 -11.91 8.57
CA ILE A 152 -9.18 -13.27 8.56
C ILE A 152 -9.32 -13.91 7.17
N ALA A 153 -10.50 -13.84 6.55
CA ALA A 153 -10.71 -14.36 5.19
C ALA A 153 -9.74 -13.73 4.17
N ARG A 154 -9.53 -12.41 4.26
CA ARG A 154 -8.55 -11.70 3.44
C ARG A 154 -7.13 -12.17 3.67
N ALA A 155 -6.78 -12.49 4.91
CA ALA A 155 -5.44 -12.95 5.27
C ALA A 155 -5.14 -14.37 4.73
N ILE A 156 -6.15 -15.27 4.69
CA ILE A 156 -5.96 -16.66 4.26
C ILE A 156 -6.19 -16.91 2.76
N VAL A 157 -6.79 -15.96 2.03
CA VAL A 157 -7.21 -16.17 0.63
C VAL A 157 -6.09 -16.50 -0.35
N ASN A 158 -4.84 -16.10 -0.03
CA ASN A 158 -3.63 -16.43 -0.79
C ASN A 158 -3.01 -17.77 -0.39
N ASN A 159 -3.61 -18.53 0.52
CA ASN A 159 -3.04 -19.74 1.14
C ASN A 159 -1.62 -19.47 1.69
N PRO A 160 -1.47 -18.57 2.67
CA PRO A 160 -0.17 -18.24 3.26
C PRO A 160 0.38 -19.45 4.02
N LYS A 161 1.68 -19.44 4.36
CA LYS A 161 2.28 -20.42 5.28
C LYS A 161 2.15 -19.98 6.73
N ILE A 162 2.13 -18.67 6.96
CA ILE A 162 2.14 -18.03 8.28
C ILE A 162 1.01 -17.02 8.35
N LEU A 163 0.20 -17.12 9.39
CA LEU A 163 -0.85 -16.15 9.72
C LEU A 163 -0.41 -15.35 10.96
N LEU A 164 -0.23 -14.06 10.80
CA LEU A 164 0.13 -13.14 11.87
C LEU A 164 -1.13 -12.40 12.34
N ALA A 165 -1.41 -12.43 13.63
CA ALA A 165 -2.59 -11.78 14.21
C ALA A 165 -2.18 -10.82 15.34
N ASP A 166 -2.33 -9.51 15.09
CA ASP A 166 -2.02 -8.47 16.05
C ASP A 166 -3.30 -8.09 16.81
N GLU A 167 -3.40 -8.51 18.06
CA GLU A 167 -4.52 -8.30 18.96
C GLU A 167 -5.91 -8.54 18.32
N PRO A 168 -6.17 -9.72 17.71
CA PRO A 168 -7.34 -9.94 16.86
C PRO A 168 -8.68 -9.84 17.61
N THR A 169 -8.65 -9.77 18.92
CA THR A 169 -9.84 -9.65 19.78
C THR A 169 -9.93 -8.31 20.52
N GLY A 170 -8.97 -7.41 20.33
CA GLY A 170 -8.87 -6.16 21.10
C GLY A 170 -10.01 -5.16 20.88
N ALA A 171 -10.71 -5.25 19.75
CA ALA A 171 -11.78 -4.31 19.38
C ALA A 171 -13.18 -4.94 19.37
N ILE A 172 -13.35 -6.13 19.96
CA ILE A 172 -14.62 -6.89 19.96
C ILE A 172 -14.99 -7.40 21.35
N ASP A 173 -16.29 -7.68 21.55
CA ASP A 173 -16.79 -8.19 22.82
C ASP A 173 -16.32 -9.62 23.11
N SER A 174 -16.40 -10.04 24.37
CA SER A 174 -15.87 -11.32 24.83
C SER A 174 -16.50 -12.55 24.17
N LYS A 175 -17.81 -12.50 23.84
CA LYS A 175 -18.51 -13.61 23.18
C LYS A 175 -18.06 -13.77 21.74
N THR A 176 -17.93 -12.65 21.04
CA THR A 176 -17.47 -12.61 19.66
C THR A 176 -15.97 -12.95 19.56
N SER A 177 -15.17 -12.59 20.59
CA SER A 177 -13.75 -12.93 20.68
C SER A 177 -13.53 -14.45 20.67
N ILE A 178 -14.37 -15.21 21.37
CA ILE A 178 -14.32 -16.68 21.37
C ILE A 178 -14.54 -17.21 19.95
N ALA A 179 -15.59 -16.77 19.27
CA ALA A 179 -15.87 -17.24 17.91
C ALA A 179 -14.75 -16.91 16.89
N VAL A 180 -14.06 -15.77 17.05
CA VAL A 180 -12.90 -15.41 16.24
C VAL A 180 -11.70 -16.30 16.54
N LEU A 181 -11.45 -16.61 17.82
CA LEU A 181 -10.35 -17.48 18.22
C LEU A 181 -10.61 -18.95 17.85
N ASP A 182 -11.85 -19.41 17.90
CA ASP A 182 -12.22 -20.75 17.40
C ASP A 182 -11.84 -20.88 15.91
N ILE A 183 -12.17 -19.89 15.09
CA ILE A 183 -11.78 -19.85 13.66
C ILE A 183 -10.24 -19.85 13.50
N LEU A 184 -9.52 -19.05 14.28
CA LEU A 184 -8.05 -19.02 14.21
C LEU A 184 -7.43 -20.34 14.67
N LYS A 185 -8.05 -21.03 15.66
CA LYS A 185 -7.61 -22.34 16.10
C LYS A 185 -7.82 -23.40 15.04
N ASP A 186 -8.98 -23.42 14.38
CA ASP A 186 -9.25 -24.33 13.26
C ASP A 186 -8.25 -24.12 12.12
N ILE A 187 -7.96 -22.86 11.79
CA ILE A 187 -6.99 -22.47 10.76
C ILE A 187 -5.56 -22.93 11.14
N SER A 188 -5.21 -23.00 12.42
CA SER A 188 -3.88 -23.41 12.86
C SER A 188 -3.52 -24.86 12.55
N SER A 189 -4.51 -25.67 12.19
CA SER A 189 -4.30 -27.02 11.67
C SER A 189 -3.63 -27.03 10.28
N GLU A 190 -3.83 -25.96 9.48
CA GLU A 190 -3.29 -25.83 8.13
C GLU A 190 -2.08 -24.86 8.09
N TYR A 191 -2.03 -23.86 8.99
CA TYR A 191 -1.07 -22.75 8.98
C TYR A 191 -0.35 -22.60 10.32
N LEU A 192 0.86 -22.03 10.31
CA LEU A 192 1.46 -21.47 11.52
C LEU A 192 0.72 -20.17 11.88
N VAL A 193 0.05 -20.13 13.03
CA VAL A 193 -0.62 -18.93 13.55
C VAL A 193 0.23 -18.32 14.67
N ILE A 194 0.65 -17.06 14.51
CA ILE A 194 1.35 -16.30 15.55
C ILE A 194 0.44 -15.15 15.96
N MET A 195 -0.10 -15.21 17.16
CA MET A 195 -0.99 -14.20 17.70
C MET A 195 -0.25 -13.39 18.78
N VAL A 196 -0.35 -12.08 18.70
CA VAL A 196 0.03 -11.17 19.78
C VAL A 196 -1.22 -10.80 20.56
N THR A 197 -1.16 -10.87 21.87
CA THR A 197 -2.25 -10.47 22.75
C THR A 197 -1.72 -10.09 24.12
N HIS A 198 -2.49 -9.28 24.86
CA HIS A 198 -2.28 -9.01 26.29
C HIS A 198 -3.22 -9.84 27.18
N ASN A 199 -4.13 -10.62 26.58
CA ASN A 199 -5.09 -11.45 27.31
C ASN A 199 -4.54 -12.86 27.58
N THR A 200 -3.97 -13.05 28.77
CA THR A 200 -3.37 -14.31 29.20
C THR A 200 -4.36 -15.48 29.19
N LYS A 201 -5.61 -15.26 29.63
CA LYS A 201 -6.63 -16.33 29.69
C LYS A 201 -6.99 -16.89 28.31
N LEU A 202 -7.10 -16.01 27.31
CA LEU A 202 -7.37 -16.42 25.93
C LEU A 202 -6.16 -17.13 25.31
N ALA A 203 -4.94 -16.64 25.59
CA ALA A 203 -3.73 -17.28 25.13
C ALA A 203 -3.58 -18.71 25.70
N GLU A 204 -3.78 -18.89 27.02
CA GLU A 204 -3.71 -20.19 27.68
C GLU A 204 -4.74 -21.19 27.16
N ARG A 205 -5.93 -20.72 26.78
CA ARG A 205 -7.01 -21.57 26.29
C ARG A 205 -6.80 -22.05 24.85
N TYR A 206 -6.24 -21.21 23.98
CA TYR A 206 -6.22 -21.46 22.54
C TYR A 206 -4.86 -21.85 21.97
N SER A 207 -3.76 -21.48 22.66
CA SER A 207 -2.43 -21.65 22.11
C SER A 207 -1.81 -23.01 22.46
N ASP A 208 -1.09 -23.56 21.50
CA ASP A 208 -0.24 -24.76 21.70
C ASP A 208 1.07 -24.38 22.38
N ARG A 209 1.46 -23.10 22.26
CA ARG A 209 2.71 -22.54 22.80
C ARG A 209 2.53 -21.06 23.16
N ILE A 210 3.10 -20.68 24.27
CA ILE A 210 3.08 -19.31 24.78
C ILE A 210 4.52 -18.81 24.91
N ILE A 211 4.81 -17.66 24.30
CA ILE A 211 6.07 -16.94 24.39
C ILE A 211 5.83 -15.65 25.16
N LYS A 212 6.58 -15.38 26.22
CA LYS A 212 6.52 -14.13 26.95
C LYS A 212 7.63 -13.18 26.50
N LEU A 213 7.24 -11.98 26.14
CA LEU A 213 8.14 -10.90 25.73
C LEU A 213 8.10 -9.76 26.77
N LEU A 214 9.29 -9.34 27.22
CA LEU A 214 9.46 -8.22 28.14
C LEU A 214 10.66 -7.39 27.69
N ASP A 215 10.48 -6.08 27.54
CA ASP A 215 11.53 -5.12 27.14
C ASP A 215 12.35 -5.58 25.93
N GLY A 216 11.64 -6.07 24.92
CA GLY A 216 12.24 -6.54 23.65
C GLY A 216 12.94 -7.90 23.73
N ARG A 217 12.89 -8.60 24.85
CA ARG A 217 13.54 -9.90 25.07
C ARG A 217 12.52 -11.01 25.32
N VAL A 218 12.83 -12.22 24.85
CA VAL A 218 12.06 -13.41 25.21
C VAL A 218 12.47 -13.83 26.62
N THR A 219 11.51 -13.83 27.54
CA THR A 219 11.74 -14.20 28.94
C THR A 219 11.30 -15.62 29.25
N GLU A 220 10.29 -16.13 28.55
CA GLU A 220 9.76 -17.46 28.75
C GLU A 220 9.21 -18.01 27.44
N ASP A 221 9.40 -19.30 27.22
CA ASP A 221 8.89 -20.05 26.07
C ASP A 221 8.39 -21.41 26.58
N SER A 222 7.07 -21.60 26.59
CA SER A 222 6.43 -22.78 27.20
C SER A 222 6.76 -24.11 26.50
N ARG A 223 7.18 -24.04 25.22
CA ARG A 223 7.52 -25.23 24.42
C ARG A 223 8.59 -24.88 23.39
N SER A 224 9.81 -24.59 23.88
CA SER A 224 10.94 -24.26 23.01
C SER A 224 11.22 -25.44 22.04
N TYR A 225 11.76 -25.08 20.85
CA TYR A 225 12.08 -26.06 19.82
C TYR A 225 13.29 -26.91 20.25
N ALA A 226 13.15 -28.22 20.28
CA ALA A 226 14.26 -29.17 20.47
C ALA A 226 14.68 -29.74 19.11
N LYS A 227 15.99 -29.83 18.86
CA LYS A 227 16.59 -30.31 17.58
C LYS A 227 16.09 -31.69 17.08
N SER A 228 15.38 -32.45 17.93
CA SER A 228 14.84 -33.76 17.60
C SER A 228 13.54 -33.74 16.78
N ASP A 229 12.93 -32.57 16.59
CA ASP A 229 11.63 -32.43 15.90
C ASP A 229 11.79 -32.18 14.37
N GLU A 230 12.96 -32.44 13.79
CA GLU A 230 13.19 -32.29 12.36
C GLU A 230 12.46 -33.35 11.53
N VAL A 231 11.26 -32.98 11.04
CA VAL A 231 10.66 -33.66 9.89
C VAL A 231 11.00 -32.83 8.65
N ILE A 232 11.89 -33.39 7.83
CA ILE A 232 12.37 -32.82 6.59
C ILE A 232 11.22 -32.76 5.57
N PHE A 233 10.68 -31.56 5.30
CA PHE A 233 9.88 -31.30 4.12
C PHE A 233 10.48 -30.12 3.36
N MET A 234 11.32 -30.45 2.35
CA MET A 234 11.80 -29.48 1.36
C MET A 234 10.69 -29.21 0.33
N GLU A 235 9.84 -28.24 0.57
CA GLU A 235 9.03 -27.65 -0.48
C GLU A 235 9.66 -26.30 -0.88
N LYS A 236 10.34 -26.28 -2.03
CA LYS A 236 10.96 -25.05 -2.57
C LYS A 236 9.92 -23.95 -2.68
N LEU A 237 10.22 -22.77 -2.09
CA LEU A 237 9.51 -21.54 -2.35
C LEU A 237 9.38 -21.32 -3.87
N LYS A 238 8.18 -21.50 -4.40
CA LYS A 238 7.87 -21.07 -5.76
C LYS A 238 7.82 -19.54 -5.75
N ASN A 239 8.86 -18.91 -6.30
CA ASN A 239 8.85 -17.48 -6.57
C ASN A 239 7.71 -17.16 -7.53
N ARG A 240 6.54 -16.78 -7.01
CA ARG A 240 5.45 -16.22 -7.79
C ARG A 240 5.82 -14.77 -8.10
N LYS A 241 5.98 -14.46 -9.39
CA LYS A 241 6.14 -13.07 -9.83
C LYS A 241 4.91 -12.27 -9.41
N VAL A 242 5.13 -11.29 -8.55
CA VAL A 242 4.10 -10.33 -8.15
C VAL A 242 3.95 -9.34 -9.30
N SER A 243 2.83 -9.38 -10.03
CA SER A 243 2.57 -8.42 -11.10
C SER A 243 1.09 -8.05 -11.14
N MET A 244 0.81 -6.76 -11.22
CA MET A 244 -0.54 -6.25 -11.39
C MET A 244 -0.75 -5.84 -12.85
N SER A 245 -1.85 -6.30 -13.48
CA SER A 245 -2.21 -5.86 -14.83
C SER A 245 -2.49 -4.36 -14.84
N PHE A 246 -1.99 -3.64 -15.87
CA PHE A 246 -2.22 -2.21 -16.06
C PHE A 246 -3.70 -1.82 -16.01
N LEU A 247 -4.59 -2.60 -16.63
CA LEU A 247 -6.04 -2.39 -16.59
C LEU A 247 -6.60 -2.50 -15.17
N THR A 248 -6.06 -3.39 -14.34
CA THR A 248 -6.47 -3.53 -12.92
C THR A 248 -6.01 -2.34 -12.10
N ALA A 249 -4.79 -1.85 -12.32
CA ALA A 249 -4.27 -0.64 -11.69
C ALA A 249 -5.11 0.59 -12.06
N LEU A 250 -5.41 0.76 -13.35
CA LEU A 250 -6.23 1.87 -13.86
C LEU A 250 -7.65 1.84 -13.27
N LYS A 251 -8.30 0.67 -13.24
CA LYS A 251 -9.63 0.49 -12.66
C LYS A 251 -9.65 0.80 -11.16
N SER A 252 -8.63 0.37 -10.43
CA SER A 252 -8.50 0.62 -8.99
C SER A 252 -8.28 2.12 -8.71
N SER A 253 -7.43 2.79 -9.49
CA SER A 253 -7.19 4.23 -9.41
C SER A 253 -8.47 5.05 -9.70
N PHE A 254 -9.17 4.71 -10.78
CA PHE A 254 -10.43 5.36 -11.15
C PHE A 254 -11.51 5.21 -10.06
N ARG A 255 -11.62 4.02 -9.49
CA ARG A 255 -12.55 3.74 -8.39
C ARG A 255 -12.22 4.53 -7.12
N ASN A 256 -10.94 4.75 -6.84
CA ASN A 256 -10.48 5.58 -5.72
C ASN A 256 -10.82 7.07 -5.95
N LEU A 257 -10.70 7.57 -7.18
CA LEU A 257 -11.13 8.93 -7.55
C LEU A 257 -12.63 9.13 -7.36
N ILE A 258 -13.46 8.17 -7.79
CA ILE A 258 -14.92 8.23 -7.61
C ILE A 258 -15.31 8.14 -6.14
N SER A 259 -14.60 7.36 -5.33
CA SER A 259 -14.84 7.23 -3.89
C SER A 259 -14.67 8.56 -3.15
N LYS A 260 -13.74 9.41 -3.60
CA LYS A 260 -13.42 10.73 -3.01
C LYS A 260 -13.95 11.88 -3.87
N ARG A 261 -15.19 11.75 -4.45
CA ARG A 261 -15.74 12.70 -5.46
C ARG A 261 -15.62 14.17 -5.06
N THR A 262 -15.97 14.54 -3.82
CA THR A 262 -15.93 15.94 -3.38
C THR A 262 -14.53 16.53 -3.49
N ARG A 263 -13.51 15.80 -3.01
CA ARG A 263 -12.11 16.23 -3.10
C ARG A 263 -11.64 16.29 -4.56
N THR A 264 -11.99 15.30 -5.36
CA THR A 264 -11.62 15.20 -6.77
C THR A 264 -12.23 16.37 -7.58
N ILE A 265 -13.51 16.70 -7.34
CA ILE A 265 -14.19 17.82 -7.99
C ILE A 265 -13.53 19.14 -7.60
N ILE A 266 -13.28 19.39 -6.30
CA ILE A 266 -12.65 20.64 -5.84
C ILE A 266 -11.25 20.80 -6.44
N THR A 267 -10.45 19.73 -6.47
CA THR A 267 -9.09 19.78 -7.06
C THR A 267 -9.13 20.01 -8.58
N ALA A 268 -10.08 19.38 -9.28
CA ALA A 268 -10.28 19.60 -10.73
C ALA A 268 -10.71 21.04 -11.02
N PHE A 269 -11.64 21.60 -10.23
CA PHE A 269 -12.05 23.01 -10.35
C PHE A 269 -10.88 23.97 -10.11
N ALA A 270 -10.10 23.77 -9.05
CA ALA A 270 -8.94 24.59 -8.74
C ALA A 270 -7.89 24.58 -9.87
N GLY A 271 -7.62 23.39 -10.45
CA GLY A 271 -6.74 23.26 -11.61
C GLY A 271 -7.30 23.93 -12.87
N SER A 272 -8.62 23.82 -13.11
CA SER A 272 -9.28 24.43 -14.27
C SER A 272 -9.21 25.95 -14.26
N ILE A 273 -9.32 26.60 -13.09
CA ILE A 273 -9.24 28.06 -12.97
C ILE A 273 -7.89 28.56 -13.48
N GLY A 274 -6.79 27.90 -13.16
CA GLY A 274 -5.46 28.24 -13.66
C GLY A 274 -5.34 28.17 -15.19
N ILE A 275 -5.85 27.07 -15.77
CA ILE A 275 -5.82 26.86 -17.22
C ILE A 275 -6.70 27.88 -17.94
N ILE A 276 -7.92 28.15 -17.43
CA ILE A 276 -8.84 29.14 -17.97
C ILE A 276 -8.20 30.53 -17.89
N GLY A 277 -7.56 30.90 -16.78
CA GLY A 277 -6.86 32.19 -16.63
C GLY A 277 -5.77 32.41 -17.68
N ILE A 278 -4.92 31.41 -17.89
CA ILE A 278 -3.85 31.43 -18.90
C ILE A 278 -4.46 31.53 -20.32
N ALA A 279 -5.46 30.71 -20.61
CA ALA A 279 -6.13 30.74 -21.93
C ALA A 279 -6.78 32.08 -22.21
N LEU A 280 -7.41 32.71 -21.22
CA LEU A 280 -8.05 34.01 -21.34
C LEU A 280 -7.04 35.14 -21.59
N VAL A 281 -5.90 35.14 -20.88
CA VAL A 281 -4.80 36.09 -21.09
C VAL A 281 -4.23 35.94 -22.50
N LEU A 282 -3.97 34.73 -22.97
CA LEU A 282 -3.46 34.44 -24.31
C LEU A 282 -4.47 34.87 -25.40
N ALA A 283 -5.75 34.58 -25.21
CA ALA A 283 -6.80 34.95 -26.15
C ALA A 283 -6.95 36.47 -26.22
N LEU A 284 -6.91 37.17 -25.09
CA LEU A 284 -6.98 38.64 -25.04
C LEU A 284 -5.75 39.27 -25.69
N SER A 285 -4.54 38.76 -25.40
CA SER A 285 -3.29 39.23 -26.02
C SER A 285 -3.33 39.06 -27.52
N ASN A 286 -3.75 37.92 -28.04
CA ASN A 286 -3.86 37.66 -29.47
C ASN A 286 -4.94 38.53 -30.13
N GLY A 287 -6.10 38.68 -29.48
CA GLY A 287 -7.17 39.55 -29.95
C GLY A 287 -6.75 41.03 -30.03
N MET A 288 -5.98 41.49 -29.02
CA MET A 288 -5.46 42.85 -29.00
C MET A 288 -4.44 43.09 -30.14
N THR A 289 -3.56 42.11 -30.40
CA THR A 289 -2.59 42.18 -31.50
C THR A 289 -3.31 42.27 -32.85
N LEU A 290 -4.30 41.41 -33.10
CA LEU A 290 -5.11 41.45 -34.33
C LEU A 290 -5.87 42.75 -34.49
N TYR A 291 -6.41 43.30 -33.40
CA TYR A 291 -7.11 44.60 -33.42
C TYR A 291 -6.16 45.76 -33.76
N VAL A 292 -4.96 45.81 -33.16
CA VAL A 292 -3.94 46.80 -33.46
C VAL A 292 -3.46 46.70 -34.91
N ASP A 293 -3.22 45.48 -35.42
CA ASP A 293 -2.81 45.23 -36.80
C ASP A 293 -3.90 45.71 -37.80
N SER A 294 -5.19 45.45 -37.49
CA SER A 294 -6.29 45.94 -38.31
C SER A 294 -6.39 47.44 -38.32
N MET A 295 -6.26 48.11 -37.14
CA MET A 295 -6.26 49.57 -37.06
C MET A 295 -5.07 50.19 -37.80
N GLN A 296 -3.88 49.62 -37.72
CA GLN A 296 -2.72 50.10 -38.48
C GLN A 296 -2.94 49.94 -39.99
N SER A 297 -3.48 48.81 -40.43
CA SER A 297 -3.80 48.54 -41.83
C SER A 297 -4.81 49.56 -42.38
N ASP A 298 -5.91 49.82 -41.64
CA ASP A 298 -6.95 50.75 -42.03
C ASP A 298 -6.42 52.19 -42.03
N THR A 299 -5.56 52.54 -41.07
CA THR A 299 -4.95 53.87 -40.99
C THR A 299 -3.97 54.12 -42.16
N LEU A 300 -3.13 53.14 -42.48
CA LEU A 300 -2.19 53.21 -43.60
C LEU A 300 -2.89 53.19 -44.94
N ALA A 301 -4.03 52.51 -45.09
CA ALA A 301 -4.84 52.53 -46.33
C ALA A 301 -5.54 53.85 -46.54
N GLY A 302 -5.82 54.66 -45.49
CA GLY A 302 -6.43 55.99 -45.54
C GLY A 302 -5.46 57.13 -45.85
N PHE A 303 -4.15 56.91 -45.78
CA PHE A 303 -3.16 57.97 -46.14
C PHE A 303 -2.72 57.83 -47.62
N PRO A 304 -3.02 58.85 -48.51
CA PRO A 304 -2.54 58.83 -49.88
C PRO A 304 -1.01 58.93 -49.93
N LEU A 305 -0.36 58.00 -50.59
CA LEU A 305 1.07 58.05 -50.87
C LEU A 305 1.35 59.20 -51.79
N THR A 306 1.81 60.36 -51.28
CA THR A 306 2.32 61.45 -52.09
C THR A 306 3.75 61.16 -52.54
N VAL A 307 3.90 60.73 -53.80
CA VAL A 307 5.22 60.57 -54.44
C VAL A 307 5.68 61.99 -54.94
N ASN A 308 6.48 62.67 -54.13
CA ASN A 308 7.13 63.93 -54.58
C ASN A 308 8.30 63.56 -55.51
N ARG A 309 8.09 63.81 -56.84
CA ARG A 309 9.18 63.68 -57.80
C ARG A 309 10.00 64.98 -57.71
N THR A 310 11.04 65.01 -56.92
CA THR A 310 12.06 66.08 -56.94
C THR A 310 12.90 65.94 -58.21
N VAL A 311 12.65 66.78 -59.23
CA VAL A 311 13.54 66.90 -60.38
C VAL A 311 14.67 67.82 -59.93
N ASN A 312 15.84 67.28 -59.64
CA ASN A 312 17.07 68.05 -59.45
C ASN A 312 17.52 68.63 -60.83
N THR A 313 17.12 69.82 -61.10
CA THR A 313 17.69 70.66 -62.21
C THR A 313 18.98 71.30 -61.68
N THR A 314 20.02 70.51 -61.42
CA THR A 314 21.39 71.02 -61.24
C THR A 314 22.21 70.70 -62.48
N GLY A 315 21.94 71.45 -63.53
CA GLY A 315 22.72 71.19 -64.73
C GLY A 315 22.40 72.27 -65.83
N ASN A 316 22.48 73.56 -65.51
CA ASN A 316 22.59 74.58 -66.56
C ASN A 316 22.85 75.94 -65.96
N PHE A 317 23.87 76.06 -65.12
CA PHE A 317 24.30 77.39 -64.64
C PHE A 317 25.78 77.70 -65.01
N MET A 318 26.42 77.00 -65.93
CA MET A 318 27.80 77.22 -66.28
C MET A 318 28.02 77.45 -67.79
N GLU A 319 26.98 77.66 -68.62
CA GLU A 319 27.17 77.86 -70.05
C GLU A 319 26.80 79.30 -70.57
N SER A 320 26.39 80.23 -69.68
CA SER A 320 26.05 81.57 -70.10
C SER A 320 27.10 82.65 -69.76
N ARG A 321 28.38 82.32 -69.59
CA ARG A 321 29.43 83.30 -69.34
C ARG A 321 30.62 83.21 -70.28
N ARG A 322 30.39 82.74 -71.52
CA ARG A 322 31.45 82.77 -72.59
C ARG A 322 31.00 83.34 -73.89
N GLU A 323 30.09 84.31 -73.91
CA GLU A 323 29.85 85.17 -75.08
C GLU A 323 29.53 86.54 -74.61
N ARG A 324 30.56 87.33 -74.31
CA ARG A 324 30.70 88.81 -74.53
C ARG A 324 32.06 89.25 -74.05
N VAL A 325 32.99 89.32 -74.97
CA VAL A 325 33.93 90.35 -75.40
C VAL A 325 34.86 89.71 -76.43
#